data_2f2e2f7fcd4a47595760b7d342d99d02
#
_entry.id   2f2e2f7fcd4a47595760b7d342d99d02
#
_cell.length_a   1.000
_cell.length_b   1.000
_cell.length_c   1.000
_cell.angle_alpha   90.00
_cell.angle_beta   90.00
_cell.angle_gamma   90.00
#
_symmetry.space_group_name_H-M   'P 1'
#
loop_
_entity.id
_entity.type
_entity.pdbx_description
1 polymer ?
#
loop_
_entity_poly.entity_id
_entity_poly.type
_entity_poly.pdbx_seq_one_letter_code
_entity_poly.pdbx_strand_id
1 'polypeptide(L)'
;MSILDMTACQLAAAIKNKEVTVLEATKAVLAQIHEKEEKYHCYVTVDEEGALAQAQEIQKKIDAGVLTGALAGVPVAIKDNMCTQGLLTTCSSKILNNFVPSFSSEAVLNLQRAGAVILGKTNMDEFAMGSTTETSAYGETKNPWNTEHVPGGSSGGSAAAVAAKECFYALGSDTGGSIRQPASFCGVVGLKPTYGRVSRYGLIAYGSSLDQIGPLCKDVTDCAAIMEVISTHDKKDSTSVFREDTDFTSALVEDVKGMRIGIPRDYFGEGLDSEVRDAVLKAAEALKEKGAVVEEFDLSLVEYAIPTYYTIAAAEASSNLERFDGIKYGYRAEGCEGLHDMYKKTRSQGFGPEVKRRIMLGSFVLSSGYYDAYYLKALRVKALIKKAFDEAFAKYDVIIGPVAPTTAPKLGESLSDPIKMYLGDIYTISVNLAGLPGLSIPCGIDSKGLPIGLQLIGDCFHEKKLIQTAYTYEKIRGAFGRKEDR
;
A
#
# COMPACT_ATOMS: atom_id res chain seq x y z
N MET A 1 -1.00 -4.23 29.10
CA MET A 1 -0.67 -3.87 27.73
C MET A 1 -1.33 -2.53 27.47
N SER A 2 -0.63 -1.53 26.92
CA SER A 2 -1.27 -0.27 26.53
C SER A 2 -2.26 -0.52 25.40
N ILE A 3 -3.34 0.28 25.31
CA ILE A 3 -4.31 0.18 24.19
C ILE A 3 -3.59 0.28 22.86
N LEU A 4 -2.63 1.20 22.72
CA LEU A 4 -1.87 1.42 21.49
C LEU A 4 -0.93 0.28 21.07
N ASP A 5 -0.60 -0.65 22.02
CA ASP A 5 0.24 -1.81 21.73
C ASP A 5 -0.56 -2.99 21.17
N MET A 6 -1.88 -2.97 21.31
CA MET A 6 -2.76 -4.01 20.76
C MET A 6 -2.71 -4.01 19.24
N THR A 7 -2.95 -5.17 18.63
CA THR A 7 -3.28 -5.28 17.20
C THR A 7 -4.74 -4.91 16.98
N ALA A 8 -5.19 -4.77 15.74
CA ALA A 8 -6.58 -4.43 15.42
C ALA A 8 -7.55 -5.51 15.95
N CYS A 9 -7.22 -6.77 15.72
CA CYS A 9 -8.04 -7.90 16.20
C CYS A 9 -8.05 -8.01 17.73
N GLN A 10 -6.91 -7.74 18.41
CA GLN A 10 -6.85 -7.72 19.88
C GLN A 10 -7.70 -6.59 20.45
N LEU A 11 -7.65 -5.39 19.85
CA LEU A 11 -8.49 -4.28 20.28
C LEU A 11 -9.99 -4.60 20.11
N ALA A 12 -10.38 -5.13 18.93
CA ALA A 12 -11.77 -5.50 18.70
C ALA A 12 -12.26 -6.55 19.72
N ALA A 13 -11.41 -7.52 20.08
CA ALA A 13 -11.70 -8.51 21.13
C ALA A 13 -11.86 -7.85 22.51
N ALA A 14 -10.97 -6.93 22.89
CA ALA A 14 -11.04 -6.18 24.15
C ALA A 14 -12.32 -5.31 24.24
N ILE A 15 -12.70 -4.68 23.11
CA ILE A 15 -13.96 -3.89 23.03
C ILE A 15 -15.17 -4.82 23.20
N LYS A 16 -15.20 -5.95 22.51
CA LYS A 16 -16.27 -6.94 22.62
C LYS A 16 -16.41 -7.49 24.05
N ASN A 17 -15.29 -7.69 24.73
CA ASN A 17 -15.23 -8.15 26.12
C ASN A 17 -15.53 -7.03 27.13
N LYS A 18 -15.75 -5.78 26.69
CA LYS A 18 -15.97 -4.61 27.54
C LYS A 18 -14.78 -4.23 28.43
N GLU A 19 -13.56 -4.59 28.01
CA GLU A 19 -12.30 -4.23 28.69
C GLU A 19 -11.86 -2.82 28.29
N VAL A 20 -12.20 -2.39 27.06
CA VAL A 20 -11.93 -1.09 26.47
C VAL A 20 -13.19 -0.62 25.73
N THR A 21 -13.51 0.66 25.76
CA THR A 21 -14.57 1.25 24.92
C THR A 21 -14.01 1.74 23.60
N VAL A 22 -14.86 1.82 22.57
CA VAL A 22 -14.48 2.42 21.27
C VAL A 22 -14.01 3.86 21.45
N LEU A 23 -14.67 4.61 22.36
CA LEU A 23 -14.31 5.99 22.64
C LEU A 23 -12.92 6.12 23.30
N GLU A 24 -12.58 5.22 24.25
CA GLU A 24 -11.25 5.21 24.87
C GLU A 24 -10.16 4.88 23.83
N ALA A 25 -10.39 3.87 22.99
CA ALA A 25 -9.46 3.51 21.92
C ALA A 25 -9.26 4.67 20.93
N THR A 26 -10.35 5.33 20.50
CA THR A 26 -10.28 6.47 19.58
C THR A 26 -9.57 7.66 20.22
N LYS A 27 -9.85 7.99 21.48
CA LYS A 27 -9.14 9.06 22.20
C LYS A 27 -7.66 8.76 22.38
N ALA A 28 -7.29 7.51 22.67
CA ALA A 28 -5.88 7.11 22.81
C ALA A 28 -5.10 7.34 21.52
N VAL A 29 -5.71 6.97 20.37
CA VAL A 29 -5.07 7.19 19.05
C VAL A 29 -5.02 8.68 18.69
N LEU A 30 -6.07 9.45 18.92
CA LEU A 30 -6.05 10.90 18.66
C LEU A 30 -5.01 11.61 19.53
N ALA A 31 -4.85 11.22 20.79
CA ALA A 31 -3.79 11.75 21.66
C ALA A 31 -2.38 11.40 21.11
N GLN A 32 -2.20 10.16 20.59
CA GLN A 32 -0.95 9.76 19.94
C GLN A 32 -0.67 10.57 18.67
N ILE A 33 -1.68 10.85 17.85
CA ILE A 33 -1.56 11.71 16.67
C ILE A 33 -1.14 13.12 17.11
N HIS A 34 -1.81 13.73 18.09
CA HIS A 34 -1.45 15.06 18.59
C HIS A 34 0.00 15.13 19.13
N GLU A 35 0.51 14.05 19.74
CA GLU A 35 1.87 13.98 20.27
C GLU A 35 2.93 13.81 19.17
N LYS A 36 2.62 13.03 18.11
CA LYS A 36 3.62 12.53 17.16
C LYS A 36 3.54 13.15 15.76
N GLU A 37 2.38 13.70 15.35
CA GLU A 37 2.14 14.15 13.97
C GLU A 37 3.10 15.26 13.53
N GLU A 38 3.46 16.20 14.42
CA GLU A 38 4.47 17.23 14.12
C GLU A 38 5.83 16.61 13.77
N LYS A 39 6.16 15.45 14.35
CA LYS A 39 7.41 14.73 14.12
C LYS A 39 7.38 13.89 12.85
N TYR A 40 6.26 13.19 12.58
CA TYR A 40 6.21 12.18 11.52
C TYR A 40 5.43 12.61 10.29
N HIS A 41 4.46 13.49 10.42
CA HIS A 41 3.62 14.02 9.34
C HIS A 41 2.95 12.91 8.52
N CYS A 42 2.22 12.03 9.21
CA CYS A 42 1.54 10.89 8.62
C CYS A 42 0.22 11.26 7.93
N TYR A 43 -0.44 12.36 8.36
CA TYR A 43 -1.76 12.75 7.89
C TYR A 43 -1.74 14.03 7.07
N VAL A 44 -2.64 14.14 6.09
CA VAL A 44 -3.03 15.39 5.42
C VAL A 44 -4.24 15.99 6.13
N THR A 45 -5.15 15.13 6.61
CA THR A 45 -6.38 15.56 7.30
C THR A 45 -6.66 14.57 8.43
N VAL A 46 -6.86 15.09 9.64
CA VAL A 46 -7.38 14.33 10.80
C VAL A 46 -8.82 14.79 11.04
N ASP A 47 -9.76 13.84 11.13
CA ASP A 47 -11.19 14.07 11.39
C ASP A 47 -11.52 13.75 12.85
N GLU A 48 -11.00 14.54 13.78
CA GLU A 48 -11.16 14.29 15.22
C GLU A 48 -12.63 14.28 15.67
N GLU A 49 -13.41 15.30 15.28
CA GLU A 49 -14.83 15.39 15.64
C GLU A 49 -15.64 14.23 15.04
N GLY A 50 -15.42 13.92 13.76
CA GLY A 50 -16.07 12.81 13.08
C GLY A 50 -15.69 11.46 13.67
N ALA A 51 -14.43 11.24 14.03
CA ALA A 51 -13.96 10.00 14.64
C ALA A 51 -14.60 9.79 16.04
N LEU A 52 -14.67 10.83 16.86
CA LEU A 52 -15.33 10.76 18.17
C LEU A 52 -16.84 10.51 18.06
N ALA A 53 -17.52 11.15 17.11
CA ALA A 53 -18.93 10.91 16.84
C ALA A 53 -19.19 9.47 16.34
N GLN A 54 -18.37 8.98 15.39
CA GLN A 54 -18.40 7.59 14.91
C GLN A 54 -18.20 6.61 16.07
N ALA A 55 -17.22 6.87 16.94
CA ALA A 55 -16.91 6.00 18.08
C ALA A 55 -18.12 5.80 19.01
N GLN A 56 -18.85 6.87 19.31
CA GLN A 56 -20.04 6.80 20.16
C GLN A 56 -21.17 5.99 19.50
N GLU A 57 -21.38 6.18 18.21
CA GLU A 57 -22.45 5.49 17.48
C GLU A 57 -22.14 4.01 17.27
N ILE A 58 -20.88 3.69 16.97
CA ILE A 58 -20.39 2.32 16.81
C ILE A 58 -20.48 1.57 18.14
N GLN A 59 -20.12 2.20 19.28
CA GLN A 59 -20.25 1.57 20.60
C GLN A 59 -21.69 1.11 20.87
N LYS A 60 -22.69 1.96 20.58
CA LYS A 60 -24.11 1.57 20.74
C LYS A 60 -24.48 0.35 19.91
N LYS A 61 -23.96 0.25 18.66
CA LYS A 61 -24.22 -0.88 17.77
C LYS A 61 -23.54 -2.17 18.25
N ILE A 62 -22.34 -2.06 18.85
CA ILE A 62 -21.64 -3.19 19.47
C ILE A 62 -22.41 -3.67 20.71
N ASP A 63 -22.83 -2.75 21.58
CA ASP A 63 -23.59 -3.06 22.81
C ASP A 63 -24.94 -3.70 22.51
N ALA A 64 -25.55 -3.32 21.37
CA ALA A 64 -26.78 -3.92 20.87
C ALA A 64 -26.58 -5.25 20.12
N GLY A 65 -25.35 -5.75 19.98
CA GLY A 65 -25.00 -6.97 19.27
C GLY A 65 -25.16 -6.91 17.73
N VAL A 66 -25.27 -5.69 17.17
CA VAL A 66 -25.40 -5.48 15.70
C VAL A 66 -24.03 -5.56 15.02
N LEU A 67 -22.97 -5.08 15.65
CA LEU A 67 -21.60 -5.16 15.16
C LEU A 67 -20.81 -6.14 16.03
N THR A 68 -20.32 -7.22 15.40
CA THR A 68 -19.61 -8.33 16.10
C THR A 68 -18.31 -8.75 15.40
N GLY A 69 -17.97 -8.09 14.27
CA GLY A 69 -16.82 -8.45 13.43
C GLY A 69 -15.46 -8.13 14.05
N ALA A 70 -14.41 -8.68 13.48
CA ALA A 70 -13.02 -8.55 13.95
C ALA A 70 -12.44 -7.13 13.86
N LEU A 71 -13.13 -6.19 13.20
CA LEU A 71 -12.71 -4.78 13.06
C LEU A 71 -13.71 -3.81 13.69
N ALA A 72 -14.71 -4.32 14.42
CA ALA A 72 -15.74 -3.47 15.04
C ALA A 72 -15.14 -2.60 16.15
N GLY A 73 -15.27 -1.28 16.00
CA GLY A 73 -14.76 -0.28 16.94
C GLY A 73 -13.28 0.07 16.75
N VAL A 74 -12.59 -0.47 15.76
CA VAL A 74 -11.15 -0.26 15.58
C VAL A 74 -10.88 1.00 14.75
N PRO A 75 -10.06 1.95 15.24
CA PRO A 75 -9.63 3.13 14.50
C PRO A 75 -8.71 2.80 13.32
N VAL A 76 -9.02 3.38 12.13
CA VAL A 76 -8.32 3.16 10.87
C VAL A 76 -7.96 4.46 10.17
N ALA A 77 -6.82 4.49 9.50
CA ALA A 77 -6.40 5.58 8.62
C ALA A 77 -6.58 5.21 7.14
N ILE A 78 -6.94 6.19 6.31
CA ILE A 78 -7.25 5.99 4.88
C ILE A 78 -6.28 6.80 4.03
N LYS A 79 -5.57 6.15 3.09
CA LYS A 79 -4.70 6.87 2.14
C LYS A 79 -5.49 7.92 1.37
N ASP A 80 -4.89 9.09 1.16
CA ASP A 80 -5.57 10.28 0.66
C ASP A 80 -5.99 10.24 -0.82
N ASN A 81 -5.84 9.11 -1.50
CA ASN A 81 -6.40 8.87 -2.83
C ASN A 81 -7.70 8.04 -2.84
N MET A 82 -8.23 7.67 -1.68
CA MET A 82 -9.52 6.99 -1.59
C MET A 82 -10.60 8.00 -1.20
N CYS A 83 -11.60 8.19 -2.07
CA CYS A 83 -12.74 9.04 -1.77
C CYS A 83 -13.41 8.61 -0.47
N THR A 84 -13.59 9.56 0.43
CA THR A 84 -14.28 9.40 1.71
C THR A 84 -15.30 10.50 1.80
N GLN A 85 -16.58 10.16 1.80
CA GLN A 85 -17.69 11.12 1.75
C GLN A 85 -17.60 12.14 2.89
N GLY A 86 -17.67 13.42 2.52
CA GLY A 86 -17.63 14.54 3.47
C GLY A 86 -16.24 14.87 4.00
N LEU A 87 -15.20 14.11 3.65
CA LEU A 87 -13.84 14.32 4.13
C LEU A 87 -12.91 14.73 2.98
N LEU A 88 -12.15 15.82 3.18
CA LEU A 88 -11.20 16.34 2.18
C LEU A 88 -10.31 15.20 1.64
N THR A 89 -10.20 15.08 0.31
CA THR A 89 -9.46 14.04 -0.39
C THR A 89 -8.62 14.67 -1.50
N THR A 90 -7.31 14.80 -1.28
CA THR A 90 -6.44 15.64 -2.11
C THR A 90 -5.46 14.87 -2.99
N CYS A 91 -5.26 13.57 -2.78
CA CYS A 91 -4.13 12.82 -3.35
C CYS A 91 -2.77 13.46 -3.05
N SER A 92 -2.64 14.16 -1.94
CA SER A 92 -1.47 14.97 -1.57
C SER A 92 -1.06 15.97 -2.66
N SER A 93 -2.03 16.51 -3.43
CA SER A 93 -1.84 17.44 -4.54
C SER A 93 -2.61 18.74 -4.34
N LYS A 94 -2.02 19.85 -4.78
CA LYS A 94 -2.71 21.15 -4.84
C LYS A 94 -3.90 21.14 -5.79
N ILE A 95 -3.88 20.28 -6.82
CA ILE A 95 -4.97 20.22 -7.81
C ILE A 95 -6.32 19.79 -7.18
N LEU A 96 -6.30 19.07 -6.06
CA LEU A 96 -7.48 18.62 -5.33
C LEU A 96 -7.58 19.23 -3.92
N ASN A 97 -6.89 20.31 -3.62
CA ASN A 97 -6.82 20.92 -2.28
C ASN A 97 -8.15 21.37 -1.69
N ASN A 98 -9.21 21.38 -2.48
CA ASN A 98 -10.58 21.78 -2.08
C ASN A 98 -11.62 20.69 -2.43
N PHE A 99 -11.18 19.48 -2.79
CA PHE A 99 -12.10 18.43 -3.20
C PHE A 99 -12.62 17.62 -1.99
N VAL A 100 -13.91 17.75 -1.72
CA VAL A 100 -14.64 16.95 -0.74
C VAL A 100 -15.59 16.02 -1.48
N PRO A 101 -15.35 14.70 -1.49
CA PRO A 101 -16.19 13.75 -2.20
C PRO A 101 -17.62 13.69 -1.66
N SER A 102 -18.61 13.54 -2.55
CA SER A 102 -20.00 13.26 -2.22
C SER A 102 -20.31 11.77 -2.02
N PHE A 103 -19.29 10.91 -2.15
CA PHE A 103 -19.38 9.45 -2.01
C PHE A 103 -18.08 8.88 -1.44
N SER A 104 -18.14 7.68 -0.89
CA SER A 104 -16.96 6.93 -0.45
C SER A 104 -16.58 5.83 -1.44
N SER A 105 -15.29 5.47 -1.45
CA SER A 105 -14.82 4.26 -2.14
C SER A 105 -15.45 3.01 -1.50
N GLU A 106 -15.63 1.95 -2.29
CA GLU A 106 -16.27 0.72 -1.78
C GLU A 106 -15.46 0.10 -0.64
N ALA A 107 -14.13 0.14 -0.70
CA ALA A 107 -13.29 -0.33 0.39
C ALA A 107 -13.54 0.43 1.71
N VAL A 108 -13.69 1.76 1.65
CA VAL A 108 -14.03 2.59 2.82
C VAL A 108 -15.44 2.26 3.33
N LEU A 109 -16.43 2.11 2.41
CA LEU A 109 -17.79 1.72 2.79
C LEU A 109 -17.83 0.37 3.51
N ASN A 110 -17.03 -0.59 3.06
CA ASN A 110 -16.96 -1.90 3.69
C ASN A 110 -16.37 -1.83 5.10
N LEU A 111 -15.34 -1.02 5.31
CA LEU A 111 -14.80 -0.76 6.65
C LEU A 111 -15.83 -0.08 7.56
N GLN A 112 -16.56 0.93 7.06
CA GLN A 112 -17.62 1.58 7.81
C GLN A 112 -18.76 0.62 8.19
N ARG A 113 -19.16 -0.26 7.26
CA ARG A 113 -20.16 -1.32 7.52
C ARG A 113 -19.67 -2.33 8.56
N ALA A 114 -18.37 -2.62 8.58
CA ALA A 114 -17.74 -3.47 9.59
C ALA A 114 -17.58 -2.78 10.95
N GLY A 115 -17.88 -1.48 11.04
CA GLY A 115 -17.81 -0.70 12.27
C GLY A 115 -16.42 -0.16 12.59
N ALA A 116 -15.56 0.04 11.60
CA ALA A 116 -14.30 0.74 11.78
C ALA A 116 -14.51 2.25 11.99
N VAL A 117 -13.67 2.89 12.81
CA VAL A 117 -13.69 4.34 13.05
C VAL A 117 -12.67 5.00 12.12
N ILE A 118 -13.13 5.84 11.18
CA ILE A 118 -12.25 6.56 10.26
C ILE A 118 -11.60 7.75 10.97
N LEU A 119 -10.26 7.75 11.07
CA LEU A 119 -9.48 8.79 11.75
C LEU A 119 -9.18 10.00 10.85
N GLY A 120 -8.99 9.74 9.55
CA GLY A 120 -8.56 10.78 8.62
C GLY A 120 -7.88 10.22 7.37
N LYS A 121 -7.15 11.10 6.67
CA LYS A 121 -6.52 10.86 5.38
C LYS A 121 -5.00 10.94 5.52
N THR A 122 -4.31 9.85 5.19
CA THR A 122 -2.85 9.78 5.32
C THR A 122 -2.13 10.36 4.12
N ASN A 123 -0.99 10.98 4.41
CA ASN A 123 -0.10 11.56 3.42
C ASN A 123 0.46 10.50 2.45
N MET A 124 0.82 10.94 1.25
CA MET A 124 1.26 10.06 0.17
C MET A 124 2.10 10.83 -0.85
N ASP A 125 2.81 10.14 -1.72
CA ASP A 125 3.32 10.79 -2.93
C ASP A 125 2.19 11.31 -3.79
N GLU A 126 2.36 12.48 -4.39
CA GLU A 126 1.33 13.15 -5.19
C GLU A 126 0.75 12.22 -6.25
N PHE A 127 -0.58 12.00 -6.24
CA PHE A 127 -1.31 11.06 -7.12
C PHE A 127 -0.73 9.65 -7.17
N ALA A 128 -0.14 9.18 -6.07
CA ALA A 128 0.54 7.89 -5.97
C ALA A 128 1.76 7.75 -6.91
N MET A 129 2.35 8.85 -7.35
CA MET A 129 3.49 8.93 -8.26
C MET A 129 4.77 9.22 -7.51
N GLY A 130 5.35 8.19 -6.90
CA GLY A 130 6.58 8.24 -6.13
C GLY A 130 6.74 6.99 -5.27
N SER A 131 7.89 6.90 -4.59
CA SER A 131 8.26 5.75 -3.75
C SER A 131 8.86 6.20 -2.41
N THR A 132 8.67 7.48 -2.01
CA THR A 132 9.32 8.06 -0.83
C THR A 132 8.42 8.93 0.05
N THR A 133 7.24 9.33 -0.45
CA THR A 133 6.30 10.29 0.17
C THR A 133 6.93 11.69 0.39
N GLU A 134 7.94 12.03 -0.41
CA GLU A 134 8.57 13.35 -0.44
C GLU A 134 7.93 14.28 -1.48
N THR A 135 7.11 13.75 -2.41
CA THR A 135 6.50 14.53 -3.49
C THR A 135 5.16 15.15 -3.10
N SER A 136 4.71 14.96 -1.87
CA SER A 136 3.47 15.54 -1.33
C SER A 136 3.50 17.07 -1.35
N ALA A 137 2.41 17.69 -1.80
CA ALA A 137 2.23 19.14 -1.74
C ALA A 137 2.01 19.67 -0.30
N TYR A 138 1.81 18.77 0.66
CA TYR A 138 1.55 19.08 2.08
C TYR A 138 2.79 18.86 2.96
N GLY A 139 3.92 18.48 2.37
CA GLY A 139 5.17 18.20 3.09
C GLY A 139 5.49 16.71 3.15
N GLU A 140 6.71 16.40 3.54
CA GLU A 140 7.26 15.05 3.59
C GLU A 140 6.80 14.29 4.85
N THR A 141 6.56 12.98 4.71
CA THR A 141 6.40 12.08 5.85
C THR A 141 7.75 11.49 6.24
N LYS A 142 8.02 11.35 7.53
CA LYS A 142 9.26 10.80 8.06
C LYS A 142 9.09 9.38 8.58
N ASN A 143 10.16 8.59 8.47
CA ASN A 143 10.14 7.21 8.94
C ASN A 143 10.16 7.15 10.48
N PRO A 144 9.22 6.46 11.13
CA PRO A 144 9.19 6.32 12.60
C PRO A 144 10.40 5.61 13.21
N TRP A 145 11.12 4.79 12.43
CA TRP A 145 12.36 4.13 12.89
C TRP A 145 13.54 5.11 12.94
N ASN A 146 13.62 6.03 11.99
CA ASN A 146 14.62 7.10 11.96
C ASN A 146 14.10 8.24 11.09
N THR A 147 13.89 9.40 11.69
CA THR A 147 13.32 10.59 11.03
C THR A 147 14.21 11.25 9.96
N GLU A 148 15.46 10.81 9.84
CA GLU A 148 16.33 11.22 8.72
C GLU A 148 16.05 10.41 7.43
N HIS A 149 15.19 9.39 7.49
CA HIS A 149 14.92 8.47 6.41
C HIS A 149 13.46 8.58 5.94
N VAL A 150 13.23 8.19 4.67
CA VAL A 150 11.90 8.16 4.08
C VAL A 150 11.08 6.99 4.64
N PRO A 151 9.75 7.10 4.74
CA PRO A 151 8.87 5.99 5.12
C PRO A 151 8.63 5.02 3.97
N GLY A 152 9.15 5.33 2.77
CA GLY A 152 8.72 4.73 1.52
C GLY A 152 7.49 5.41 0.94
N GLY A 153 6.98 4.85 -0.16
CA GLY A 153 5.83 5.40 -0.87
C GLY A 153 5.30 4.46 -1.98
N SER A 154 4.20 4.87 -2.51
CA SER A 154 3.44 6.13 -2.27
C SER A 154 2.53 6.10 -1.03
N SER A 155 2.34 4.97 -0.30
CA SER A 155 1.54 4.89 0.92
C SER A 155 2.38 5.12 2.19
N GLY A 156 3.34 6.07 2.14
CA GLY A 156 4.27 6.30 3.26
C GLY A 156 3.59 6.78 4.52
N GLY A 157 2.63 7.70 4.42
CA GLY A 157 1.84 8.15 5.57
C GLY A 157 1.05 7.01 6.22
N SER A 158 0.46 6.10 5.40
CA SER A 158 -0.27 4.92 5.92
C SER A 158 0.65 3.95 6.66
N ALA A 159 1.84 3.66 6.12
CA ALA A 159 2.81 2.77 6.76
C ALA A 159 3.40 3.40 8.03
N ALA A 160 3.76 4.69 7.96
CA ALA A 160 4.29 5.44 9.09
C ALA A 160 3.28 5.57 10.23
N ALA A 161 2.00 5.85 9.95
CA ALA A 161 0.94 5.94 10.95
C ALA A 161 0.77 4.62 11.74
N VAL A 162 0.82 3.46 11.06
CA VAL A 162 0.79 2.15 11.72
C VAL A 162 2.03 1.95 12.59
N ALA A 163 3.23 2.22 12.07
CA ALA A 163 4.48 2.07 12.79
C ALA A 163 4.63 3.04 13.98
N ALA A 164 4.05 4.25 13.88
CA ALA A 164 4.02 5.26 14.93
C ALA A 164 2.90 5.03 15.96
N LYS A 165 2.05 4.02 15.76
CA LYS A 165 0.84 3.75 16.58
C LYS A 165 -0.22 4.88 16.51
N GLU A 166 -0.22 5.65 15.43
CA GLU A 166 -1.20 6.70 15.14
C GLU A 166 -2.49 6.13 14.50
N CYS A 167 -2.52 4.84 14.25
CA CYS A 167 -3.70 4.04 13.93
C CYS A 167 -3.40 2.56 14.23
N PHE A 168 -4.44 1.72 14.26
CA PHE A 168 -4.26 0.28 14.43
C PHE A 168 -3.91 -0.40 13.10
N TYR A 169 -4.51 0.08 12.01
CA TYR A 169 -4.23 -0.31 10.65
C TYR A 169 -4.59 0.82 9.69
N ALA A 170 -4.12 0.72 8.46
CA ALA A 170 -4.42 1.68 7.41
C ALA A 170 -4.74 0.98 6.09
N LEU A 171 -5.47 1.66 5.20
CA LEU A 171 -5.52 1.30 3.80
C LEU A 171 -4.47 2.08 3.00
N GLY A 172 -3.81 1.37 2.10
CA GLY A 172 -2.93 1.90 1.09
C GLY A 172 -3.39 1.55 -0.32
N SER A 173 -2.67 2.06 -1.33
CA SER A 173 -2.82 1.65 -2.71
C SER A 173 -1.46 1.29 -3.31
N ASP A 174 -1.43 0.31 -4.22
CA ASP A 174 -0.20 -0.24 -4.80
C ASP A 174 -0.36 -0.36 -6.32
N THR A 175 0.43 0.42 -7.05
CA THR A 175 0.48 0.43 -8.51
C THR A 175 1.76 -0.23 -9.01
N GLY A 176 2.86 -0.10 -8.24
CA GLY A 176 4.17 -0.65 -8.57
C GLY A 176 4.99 -1.09 -7.34
N GLY A 177 4.35 -1.17 -6.16
CA GLY A 177 5.02 -1.48 -4.89
C GLY A 177 4.54 -0.63 -3.72
N SER A 178 3.61 0.30 -3.97
CA SER A 178 3.28 1.40 -3.05
C SER A 178 2.52 1.01 -1.76
N ILE A 179 2.28 -0.27 -1.49
CA ILE A 179 1.93 -0.83 -0.18
C ILE A 179 3.12 -1.59 0.38
N ARG A 180 3.72 -2.47 -0.42
CA ARG A 180 4.76 -3.42 0.01
C ARG A 180 6.06 -2.74 0.39
N GLN A 181 6.50 -1.77 -0.42
CA GLN A 181 7.75 -1.06 -0.18
C GLN A 181 7.67 -0.19 1.09
N PRO A 182 6.67 0.69 1.31
CA PRO A 182 6.58 1.42 2.57
C PRO A 182 6.32 0.51 3.77
N ALA A 183 5.63 -0.64 3.62
CA ALA A 183 5.52 -1.65 4.68
C ALA A 183 6.90 -2.19 5.08
N SER A 184 7.77 -2.48 4.11
CA SER A 184 9.16 -2.90 4.37
C SER A 184 9.94 -1.83 5.12
N PHE A 185 9.90 -0.59 4.66
CA PHE A 185 10.69 0.52 5.24
C PHE A 185 10.22 0.95 6.63
N CYS A 186 8.93 0.79 6.93
CA CYS A 186 8.35 1.09 8.24
C CYS A 186 8.23 -0.12 9.17
N GLY A 187 8.63 -1.32 8.72
CA GLY A 187 8.63 -2.53 9.55
C GLY A 187 7.23 -3.01 9.93
N VAL A 188 6.26 -2.88 9.02
CA VAL A 188 4.87 -3.35 9.17
C VAL A 188 4.51 -4.39 8.13
N VAL A 189 3.35 -5.04 8.26
CA VAL A 189 2.81 -5.96 7.26
C VAL A 189 2.01 -5.18 6.22
N GLY A 190 2.25 -5.44 4.93
CA GLY A 190 1.49 -4.83 3.85
C GLY A 190 1.15 -5.83 2.76
N LEU A 191 -0.11 -5.94 2.36
CA LEU A 191 -0.56 -6.86 1.32
C LEU A 191 -1.19 -6.10 0.15
N LYS A 192 -0.63 -6.30 -1.03
CA LYS A 192 -1.27 -5.96 -2.30
C LYS A 192 -2.01 -7.20 -2.82
N PRO A 193 -3.35 -7.20 -2.86
CA PRO A 193 -4.09 -8.35 -3.39
C PRO A 193 -3.95 -8.49 -4.90
N THR A 194 -4.46 -9.58 -5.45
CA THR A 194 -4.64 -9.79 -6.88
C THR A 194 -5.44 -8.65 -7.49
N TYR A 195 -5.06 -8.23 -8.70
CA TYR A 195 -5.80 -7.22 -9.46
C TYR A 195 -7.28 -7.64 -9.62
N GLY A 196 -8.20 -6.77 -9.19
CA GLY A 196 -9.63 -7.02 -9.21
C GLY A 196 -10.20 -7.74 -7.98
N ARG A 197 -9.37 -8.15 -7.00
CA ARG A 197 -9.85 -8.75 -5.74
C ARG A 197 -10.58 -7.73 -4.86
N VAL A 198 -10.10 -6.50 -4.79
CA VAL A 198 -10.71 -5.38 -4.06
C VAL A 198 -11.20 -4.35 -5.07
N SER A 199 -12.44 -3.87 -4.89
CA SER A 199 -13.01 -2.84 -5.77
C SER A 199 -12.17 -1.57 -5.77
N ARG A 200 -11.96 -1.02 -6.96
CA ARG A 200 -11.29 0.28 -7.18
C ARG A 200 -12.29 1.44 -7.32
N TYR A 201 -13.59 1.19 -7.17
CA TYR A 201 -14.59 2.25 -7.16
C TYR A 201 -14.28 3.27 -6.06
N GLY A 202 -14.12 4.53 -6.46
CA GLY A 202 -13.76 5.62 -5.55
C GLY A 202 -12.27 5.71 -5.21
N LEU A 203 -11.40 4.85 -5.78
CA LEU A 203 -9.97 5.08 -5.81
C LEU A 203 -9.64 6.06 -6.93
N ILE A 204 -8.97 7.17 -6.62
CA ILE A 204 -8.50 8.13 -7.62
C ILE A 204 -7.35 7.48 -8.39
N ALA A 205 -7.55 7.28 -9.69
CA ALA A 205 -6.70 6.43 -10.51
C ALA A 205 -5.34 7.06 -10.83
N TYR A 206 -4.29 6.26 -10.67
CA TYR A 206 -2.98 6.49 -11.28
C TYR A 206 -2.81 5.62 -12.53
N GLY A 207 -2.68 4.30 -12.38
CA GLY A 207 -2.54 3.32 -13.44
C GLY A 207 -3.72 2.35 -13.43
N SER A 208 -4.73 2.57 -14.29
CA SER A 208 -6.01 1.84 -14.25
C SER A 208 -5.87 0.33 -14.41
N SER A 209 -4.82 -0.16 -15.09
CA SER A 209 -4.54 -1.59 -15.29
C SER A 209 -3.62 -2.20 -14.22
N LEU A 210 -3.27 -1.42 -13.18
CA LEU A 210 -2.24 -1.78 -12.18
C LEU A 210 -2.69 -1.52 -10.74
N ASP A 211 -3.44 -0.43 -10.49
CA ASP A 211 -3.81 0.04 -9.15
C ASP A 211 -4.59 -1.02 -8.37
N GLN A 212 -4.24 -1.19 -7.09
CA GLN A 212 -4.98 -2.03 -6.17
C GLN A 212 -4.95 -1.45 -4.76
N ILE A 213 -6.08 -1.57 -4.02
CA ILE A 213 -6.19 -1.22 -2.61
C ILE A 213 -5.79 -2.43 -1.76
N GLY A 214 -5.12 -2.20 -0.64
CA GLY A 214 -4.80 -3.24 0.34
C GLY A 214 -4.40 -2.70 1.70
N PRO A 215 -4.29 -3.59 2.70
CA PRO A 215 -4.00 -3.24 4.09
C PRO A 215 -2.52 -2.96 4.36
N LEU A 216 -2.31 -2.11 5.38
CA LEU A 216 -1.07 -1.94 6.12
C LEU A 216 -1.41 -2.10 7.61
N CYS A 217 -0.75 -3.00 8.32
CA CYS A 217 -1.12 -3.40 9.68
C CYS A 217 0.07 -3.95 10.48
N LYS A 218 -0.14 -4.23 11.77
CA LYS A 218 0.93 -4.65 12.67
C LYS A 218 1.34 -6.11 12.48
N ASP A 219 0.39 -6.99 12.18
CA ASP A 219 0.61 -8.44 12.06
C ASP A 219 -0.22 -9.08 10.93
N VAL A 220 0.06 -10.35 10.67
CA VAL A 220 -0.61 -11.13 9.61
C VAL A 220 -2.07 -11.46 9.96
N THR A 221 -2.40 -11.54 11.25
CA THR A 221 -3.77 -11.76 11.73
C THR A 221 -4.67 -10.59 11.35
N ASP A 222 -4.22 -9.37 11.64
CA ASP A 222 -4.91 -8.14 11.23
C ASP A 222 -5.03 -8.07 9.69
N CYS A 223 -3.95 -8.42 8.97
CA CYS A 223 -3.95 -8.43 7.50
C CYS A 223 -5.07 -9.32 6.94
N ALA A 224 -5.22 -10.54 7.46
CA ALA A 224 -6.27 -11.47 7.05
C ALA A 224 -7.67 -10.92 7.33
N ALA A 225 -7.91 -10.40 8.53
CA ALA A 225 -9.20 -9.84 8.94
C ALA A 225 -9.60 -8.61 8.09
N ILE A 226 -8.64 -7.73 7.77
CA ILE A 226 -8.90 -6.56 6.92
C ILE A 226 -9.23 -7.01 5.49
N MET A 227 -8.49 -7.99 4.95
CA MET A 227 -8.75 -8.55 3.62
C MET A 227 -10.14 -9.15 3.52
N GLU A 228 -10.66 -9.84 4.54
CA GLU A 228 -12.05 -10.35 4.55
C GLU A 228 -13.07 -9.23 4.37
N VAL A 229 -12.85 -8.09 5.02
CA VAL A 229 -13.78 -6.96 4.99
C VAL A 229 -13.75 -6.24 3.63
N ILE A 230 -12.56 -6.01 3.03
CA ILE A 230 -12.44 -5.21 1.82
C ILE A 230 -12.56 -6.02 0.52
N SER A 231 -12.47 -7.36 0.56
CA SER A 231 -12.51 -8.23 -0.63
C SER A 231 -13.94 -8.60 -1.02
N THR A 232 -14.72 -7.63 -1.46
CA THR A 232 -16.11 -7.82 -1.90
C THR A 232 -16.26 -7.54 -3.39
N HIS A 233 -17.18 -8.27 -4.05
CA HIS A 233 -17.52 -7.97 -5.43
C HIS A 233 -18.35 -6.67 -5.52
N ASP A 234 -17.95 -5.77 -6.40
CA ASP A 234 -18.64 -4.50 -6.63
C ASP A 234 -19.01 -4.32 -8.10
N LYS A 235 -20.30 -4.22 -8.39
CA LYS A 235 -20.83 -4.00 -9.76
C LYS A 235 -20.47 -2.60 -10.31
N LYS A 236 -20.04 -1.66 -9.48
CA LYS A 236 -19.61 -0.32 -9.91
C LYS A 236 -18.17 -0.31 -10.46
N ASP A 237 -17.40 -1.35 -10.20
CA ASP A 237 -16.08 -1.57 -10.78
C ASP A 237 -16.10 -2.77 -11.72
N SER A 238 -16.01 -2.52 -13.03
CA SER A 238 -16.02 -3.57 -14.06
C SER A 238 -14.83 -4.53 -13.98
N THR A 239 -13.79 -4.18 -13.22
CA THR A 239 -12.62 -5.05 -12.99
C THR A 239 -12.75 -5.88 -11.71
N SER A 240 -13.76 -5.61 -10.88
CA SER A 240 -14.00 -6.37 -9.64
C SER A 240 -14.43 -7.79 -9.95
N VAL A 241 -13.67 -8.79 -9.48
CA VAL A 241 -13.91 -10.21 -9.74
C VAL A 241 -14.76 -10.79 -8.61
N PHE A 242 -15.83 -11.53 -8.98
CA PHE A 242 -16.60 -12.30 -8.00
C PHE A 242 -15.80 -13.52 -7.55
N ARG A 243 -15.63 -13.68 -6.23
CA ARG A 243 -14.97 -14.82 -5.59
C ARG A 243 -15.69 -15.20 -4.31
N GLU A 244 -15.80 -16.50 -4.05
CA GLU A 244 -16.40 -17.04 -2.82
C GLU A 244 -15.36 -17.26 -1.72
N ASP A 245 -14.07 -17.39 -2.07
CA ASP A 245 -12.94 -17.67 -1.18
C ASP A 245 -12.45 -16.43 -0.43
N THR A 246 -13.32 -15.77 0.34
CA THR A 246 -13.04 -14.52 1.05
C THR A 246 -12.71 -14.71 2.54
N ASP A 247 -12.75 -15.92 3.05
CA ASP A 247 -12.45 -16.30 4.44
C ASP A 247 -10.93 -16.40 4.68
N PHE A 248 -10.24 -15.27 4.66
CA PHE A 248 -8.76 -15.22 4.75
C PHE A 248 -8.24 -15.62 6.13
N THR A 249 -9.01 -15.42 7.19
CA THR A 249 -8.63 -15.84 8.55
C THR A 249 -8.53 -17.36 8.68
N SER A 250 -9.18 -18.13 7.81
CA SER A 250 -9.00 -19.59 7.76
C SER A 250 -7.59 -20.02 7.34
N ALA A 251 -6.81 -19.10 6.75
CA ALA A 251 -5.42 -19.33 6.35
C ALA A 251 -4.40 -19.04 7.48
N LEU A 252 -4.84 -18.62 8.67
CA LEU A 252 -3.98 -18.41 9.83
C LEU A 252 -3.59 -19.74 10.46
N VAL A 253 -2.87 -20.55 9.70
CA VAL A 253 -2.41 -21.88 10.09
C VAL A 253 -0.88 -21.89 10.08
N GLU A 254 -0.27 -22.33 11.19
CA GLU A 254 1.19 -22.46 11.33
C GLU A 254 1.68 -23.77 10.69
N ASP A 255 1.59 -23.86 9.36
CA ASP A 255 2.06 -25.02 8.59
C ASP A 255 2.48 -24.61 7.17
N VAL A 256 3.71 -24.98 6.80
CA VAL A 256 4.25 -24.86 5.44
C VAL A 256 4.85 -26.17 4.95
N LYS A 257 4.54 -27.30 5.61
CA LYS A 257 5.09 -28.61 5.27
C LYS A 257 4.72 -29.01 3.84
N GLY A 258 5.74 -29.28 3.04
CA GLY A 258 5.60 -29.68 1.64
C GLY A 258 5.25 -28.51 0.69
N MET A 259 5.04 -27.28 1.19
CA MET A 259 4.86 -26.10 0.36
C MET A 259 6.10 -25.82 -0.46
N ARG A 260 5.95 -25.67 -1.77
CA ARG A 260 7.06 -25.39 -2.68
C ARG A 260 7.28 -23.89 -2.80
N ILE A 261 8.45 -23.45 -2.36
CA ILE A 261 8.84 -22.05 -2.34
C ILE A 261 9.97 -21.82 -3.33
N GLY A 262 9.76 -20.93 -4.32
CA GLY A 262 10.75 -20.57 -5.32
C GLY A 262 11.52 -19.30 -4.94
N ILE A 263 12.83 -19.29 -5.13
CA ILE A 263 13.70 -18.10 -4.99
C ILE A 263 14.24 -17.74 -6.38
N PRO A 264 13.80 -16.61 -6.99
CA PRO A 264 14.35 -16.16 -8.27
C PRO A 264 15.81 -15.71 -8.11
N ARG A 265 16.77 -16.34 -8.82
CA ARG A 265 18.17 -15.90 -8.80
C ARG A 265 18.35 -14.47 -9.27
N ASP A 266 17.51 -14.05 -10.21
CA ASP A 266 17.52 -12.70 -10.78
C ASP A 266 17.23 -11.59 -9.75
N TYR A 267 16.61 -11.93 -8.60
CA TYR A 267 16.36 -10.97 -7.51
C TYR A 267 17.57 -10.80 -6.58
N PHE A 268 18.62 -11.63 -6.72
CA PHE A 268 19.78 -11.65 -5.83
C PHE A 268 21.08 -11.27 -6.54
N GLY A 269 20.97 -10.51 -7.63
CA GLY A 269 22.06 -10.02 -8.46
C GLY A 269 22.77 -8.78 -7.91
N GLU A 270 23.47 -8.10 -8.81
CA GLU A 270 24.19 -6.85 -8.52
C GLU A 270 23.21 -5.73 -8.09
N GLY A 271 23.62 -4.91 -7.12
CA GLY A 271 22.83 -3.79 -6.59
C GLY A 271 21.96 -4.13 -5.37
N LEU A 272 21.81 -5.42 -5.01
CA LEU A 272 21.16 -5.80 -3.77
C LEU A 272 22.12 -5.69 -2.58
N ASP A 273 21.71 -4.93 -1.55
CA ASP A 273 22.46 -4.81 -0.30
C ASP A 273 22.63 -6.19 0.37
N SER A 274 23.85 -6.44 0.89
CA SER A 274 24.17 -7.72 1.50
C SER A 274 23.36 -8.05 2.75
N GLU A 275 23.03 -7.05 3.59
CA GLU A 275 22.22 -7.26 4.79
C GLU A 275 20.76 -7.60 4.42
N VAL A 276 20.24 -6.99 3.34
CA VAL A 276 18.91 -7.34 2.80
C VAL A 276 18.90 -8.75 2.25
N ARG A 277 19.92 -9.12 1.44
CA ARG A 277 20.08 -10.49 0.91
C ARG A 277 20.08 -11.51 2.03
N ASP A 278 20.95 -11.31 3.01
CA ASP A 278 21.18 -12.27 4.10
C ASP A 278 19.92 -12.44 4.97
N ALA A 279 19.19 -11.35 5.24
CA ALA A 279 17.94 -11.40 6.00
C ALA A 279 16.84 -12.19 5.24
N VAL A 280 16.70 -11.97 3.92
CA VAL A 280 15.71 -12.68 3.10
C VAL A 280 16.06 -14.17 2.99
N LEU A 281 17.34 -14.53 2.74
CA LEU A 281 17.77 -15.93 2.65
C LEU A 281 17.64 -16.64 3.99
N LYS A 282 17.89 -15.94 5.11
CA LYS A 282 17.67 -16.50 6.46
C LYS A 282 16.19 -16.78 6.72
N ALA A 283 15.29 -15.92 6.23
CA ALA A 283 13.85 -16.17 6.32
C ALA A 283 13.42 -17.39 5.50
N ALA A 284 13.98 -17.55 4.30
CA ALA A 284 13.74 -18.73 3.45
C ALA A 284 14.21 -20.02 4.11
N GLU A 285 15.41 -20.03 4.73
CA GLU A 285 15.92 -21.21 5.45
C GLU A 285 15.06 -21.54 6.69
N ALA A 286 14.58 -20.55 7.41
CA ALA A 286 13.67 -20.77 8.55
C ALA A 286 12.33 -21.42 8.12
N LEU A 287 11.78 -21.06 6.96
CA LEU A 287 10.61 -21.75 6.40
C LEU A 287 10.95 -23.19 5.94
N LYS A 288 12.14 -23.41 5.40
CA LYS A 288 12.62 -24.74 5.03
C LYS A 288 12.79 -25.65 6.26
N GLU A 289 13.32 -25.15 7.37
CA GLU A 289 13.39 -25.86 8.65
C GLU A 289 12.00 -26.27 9.16
N LYS A 290 10.94 -25.51 8.83
CA LYS A 290 9.54 -25.86 9.12
C LYS A 290 8.93 -26.83 8.11
N GLY A 291 9.71 -27.33 7.16
CA GLY A 291 9.30 -28.38 6.22
C GLY A 291 8.85 -27.90 4.84
N ALA A 292 9.01 -26.63 4.51
CA ALA A 292 8.84 -26.17 3.14
C ALA A 292 9.96 -26.70 2.24
N VAL A 293 9.66 -26.89 0.95
CA VAL A 293 10.63 -27.24 -0.08
C VAL A 293 11.08 -25.96 -0.76
N VAL A 294 12.30 -25.51 -0.48
CA VAL A 294 12.85 -24.25 -1.01
C VAL A 294 13.83 -24.54 -2.16
N GLU A 295 13.59 -23.95 -3.32
CA GLU A 295 14.39 -24.16 -4.54
C GLU A 295 14.69 -22.82 -5.22
N GLU A 296 15.90 -22.67 -5.75
CA GLU A 296 16.24 -21.54 -6.63
C GLU A 296 15.83 -21.82 -8.08
N PHE A 297 15.41 -20.77 -8.79
CA PHE A 297 15.05 -20.83 -10.20
C PHE A 297 15.37 -19.52 -10.93
N ASP A 298 15.32 -19.54 -12.26
CA ASP A 298 15.53 -18.36 -13.09
C ASP A 298 14.17 -17.78 -13.49
N LEU A 299 13.93 -16.49 -13.18
CA LEU A 299 12.73 -15.75 -13.54
C LEU A 299 13.05 -14.77 -14.67
N SER A 300 12.87 -15.19 -15.91
CA SER A 300 13.21 -14.39 -17.07
C SER A 300 12.40 -13.09 -17.18
N LEU A 301 12.98 -12.10 -17.86
CA LEU A 301 12.35 -10.82 -18.26
C LEU A 301 12.11 -9.81 -17.14
N VAL A 302 12.54 -10.07 -15.90
CA VAL A 302 12.38 -9.09 -14.80
C VAL A 302 13.20 -7.82 -15.03
N GLU A 303 14.29 -7.90 -15.77
CA GLU A 303 15.11 -6.75 -16.18
C GLU A 303 14.34 -5.75 -17.06
N TYR A 304 13.28 -6.19 -17.74
CA TYR A 304 12.41 -5.33 -18.54
C TYR A 304 11.22 -4.75 -17.74
N ALA A 305 11.06 -5.11 -16.48
CA ALA A 305 9.91 -4.68 -15.68
C ALA A 305 9.84 -3.16 -15.51
N ILE A 306 10.98 -2.52 -15.19
CA ILE A 306 11.03 -1.05 -14.97
C ILE A 306 10.61 -0.28 -16.21
N PRO A 307 11.27 -0.44 -17.39
CA PRO A 307 10.88 0.32 -18.58
C PRO A 307 9.45 0.00 -19.04
N THR A 308 8.99 -1.23 -18.89
CA THR A 308 7.63 -1.65 -19.20
C THR A 308 6.61 -0.93 -18.31
N TYR A 309 6.84 -0.94 -17.01
CA TYR A 309 5.96 -0.32 -16.03
C TYR A 309 5.85 1.19 -16.26
N TYR A 310 6.98 1.91 -16.33
CA TYR A 310 6.94 3.37 -16.48
C TYR A 310 6.34 3.83 -17.81
N THR A 311 6.47 3.01 -18.86
CA THR A 311 5.79 3.27 -20.14
C THR A 311 4.27 3.14 -20.00
N ILE A 312 3.77 2.05 -19.43
CA ILE A 312 2.33 1.81 -19.27
C ILE A 312 1.72 2.77 -18.24
N ALA A 313 2.34 2.87 -17.07
CA ALA A 313 1.83 3.70 -15.99
C ALA A 313 1.80 5.18 -16.36
N ALA A 314 2.82 5.71 -17.06
CA ALA A 314 2.82 7.08 -17.54
C ALA A 314 1.73 7.32 -18.61
N ALA A 315 1.55 6.38 -19.54
CA ALA A 315 0.49 6.44 -20.54
C ALA A 315 -0.90 6.51 -19.90
N GLU A 316 -1.17 5.61 -18.94
CA GLU A 316 -2.44 5.59 -18.22
C GLU A 316 -2.62 6.83 -17.33
N ALA A 317 -1.57 7.30 -16.66
CA ALA A 317 -1.59 8.53 -15.87
C ALA A 317 -1.96 9.74 -16.72
N SER A 318 -1.38 9.89 -17.91
CA SER A 318 -1.69 11.02 -18.79
C SER A 318 -3.17 11.09 -19.17
N SER A 319 -3.81 9.93 -19.39
CA SER A 319 -5.25 9.81 -19.65
C SER A 319 -6.08 10.01 -18.38
N ASN A 320 -5.69 9.40 -17.26
CA ASN A 320 -6.45 9.48 -16.01
C ASN A 320 -6.46 10.89 -15.42
N LEU A 321 -5.36 11.65 -15.56
CA LEU A 321 -5.24 12.98 -14.99
C LEU A 321 -5.71 14.10 -15.93
N GLU A 322 -6.17 13.79 -17.14
CA GLU A 322 -6.73 14.80 -18.07
C GLU A 322 -7.96 15.52 -17.50
N ARG A 323 -8.74 14.81 -16.66
CA ARG A 323 -9.97 15.33 -16.01
C ARG A 323 -9.74 16.44 -14.99
N PHE A 324 -8.53 16.63 -14.53
CA PHE A 324 -8.16 17.67 -13.56
C PHE A 324 -7.76 18.94 -14.30
N ASP A 325 -8.75 19.71 -14.73
CA ASP A 325 -8.64 20.86 -15.64
C ASP A 325 -9.10 22.19 -15.01
N GLY A 326 -9.60 22.16 -13.75
CA GLY A 326 -10.11 23.31 -13.04
C GLY A 326 -11.52 23.74 -13.45
N ILE A 327 -12.27 22.90 -14.21
CA ILE A 327 -13.63 23.22 -14.64
C ILE A 327 -14.68 22.74 -13.65
N LYS A 328 -14.72 21.43 -13.37
CA LYS A 328 -15.81 20.80 -12.59
C LYS A 328 -15.54 20.77 -11.09
N TYR A 329 -14.29 20.56 -10.69
CA TYR A 329 -13.86 20.45 -9.30
C TYR A 329 -12.35 20.67 -9.21
N GLY A 330 -11.85 20.81 -7.98
CA GLY A 330 -10.44 21.00 -7.70
C GLY A 330 -9.99 22.46 -7.84
N TYR A 331 -8.68 22.66 -7.81
CA TYR A 331 -8.04 23.95 -7.94
C TYR A 331 -8.25 24.55 -9.34
N ARG A 332 -8.53 25.85 -9.38
CA ARG A 332 -8.57 26.65 -10.59
C ARG A 332 -7.65 27.85 -10.41
N ALA A 333 -6.76 28.08 -11.36
CA ALA A 333 -5.89 29.25 -11.36
C ALA A 333 -6.69 30.55 -11.58
N GLU A 334 -6.28 31.59 -10.89
CA GLU A 334 -6.83 32.94 -11.01
C GLU A 334 -6.11 33.76 -12.08
N GLY A 335 -6.70 34.89 -12.50
CA GLY A 335 -6.09 35.81 -13.46
C GLY A 335 -5.84 35.19 -14.83
N CYS A 336 -6.77 34.36 -15.33
CA CYS A 336 -6.64 33.67 -16.61
C CYS A 336 -7.28 34.46 -17.75
N GLU A 337 -6.58 34.53 -18.88
CA GLU A 337 -7.06 35.12 -20.14
C GLU A 337 -7.69 34.04 -21.04
N GLY A 338 -8.94 33.66 -20.74
CA GLY A 338 -9.67 32.66 -21.49
C GLY A 338 -9.39 31.22 -21.11
N LEU A 339 -10.07 30.29 -21.80
CA LEU A 339 -10.12 28.86 -21.43
C LEU A 339 -8.75 28.17 -21.52
N HIS A 340 -8.02 28.43 -22.59
CA HIS A 340 -6.71 27.78 -22.81
C HIS A 340 -5.68 28.19 -21.75
N ASP A 341 -5.62 29.46 -21.40
CA ASP A 341 -4.73 29.98 -20.36
C ASP A 341 -5.12 29.42 -18.99
N MET A 342 -6.41 29.29 -18.70
CA MET A 342 -6.91 28.68 -17.49
C MET A 342 -6.46 27.21 -17.36
N TYR A 343 -6.62 26.38 -18.39
CA TYR A 343 -6.12 25.00 -18.37
C TYR A 343 -4.63 24.93 -18.11
N LYS A 344 -3.86 25.73 -18.86
CA LYS A 344 -2.41 25.77 -18.78
C LYS A 344 -1.94 26.18 -17.38
N LYS A 345 -2.46 27.29 -16.84
CA LYS A 345 -2.10 27.80 -15.52
C LYS A 345 -2.53 26.85 -14.40
N THR A 346 -3.78 26.35 -14.45
CA THR A 346 -4.30 25.41 -13.44
C THR A 346 -3.44 24.17 -13.32
N ARG A 347 -3.13 23.52 -14.45
CA ARG A 347 -2.34 22.27 -14.44
C ARG A 347 -0.86 22.53 -14.09
N SER A 348 -0.28 23.65 -14.55
CA SER A 348 1.11 23.95 -14.22
C SER A 348 1.34 24.33 -12.75
N GLN A 349 0.36 24.97 -12.11
CA GLN A 349 0.41 25.38 -10.71
C GLN A 349 -0.08 24.30 -9.75
N GLY A 350 -1.06 23.51 -10.17
CA GLY A 350 -1.73 22.50 -9.36
C GLY A 350 -0.97 21.18 -9.26
N PHE A 351 -0.25 20.76 -10.31
CA PHE A 351 0.55 19.54 -10.30
C PHE A 351 2.01 19.78 -9.94
N GLY A 352 2.57 18.88 -9.15
CA GLY A 352 4.00 18.86 -8.83
C GLY A 352 4.89 18.38 -9.99
N PRO A 353 6.21 18.47 -9.82
CA PRO A 353 7.17 18.16 -10.88
C PRO A 353 7.11 16.72 -11.39
N GLU A 354 7.00 15.73 -10.49
CA GLU A 354 6.99 14.31 -10.86
C GLU A 354 5.72 13.95 -11.64
N VAL A 355 4.55 14.43 -11.20
CA VAL A 355 3.28 14.21 -11.90
C VAL A 355 3.32 14.81 -13.30
N LYS A 356 3.84 16.03 -13.44
CA LYS A 356 4.02 16.68 -14.76
C LYS A 356 4.95 15.88 -15.66
N ARG A 357 6.05 15.33 -15.13
CA ARG A 357 6.99 14.48 -15.88
C ARG A 357 6.29 13.25 -16.43
N ARG A 358 5.51 12.54 -15.60
CA ARG A 358 4.76 11.34 -16.03
C ARG A 358 3.66 11.65 -17.02
N ILE A 359 2.93 12.74 -16.86
CA ILE A 359 1.93 13.18 -17.85
C ILE A 359 2.60 13.46 -19.20
N MET A 360 3.72 14.17 -19.23
CA MET A 360 4.44 14.46 -20.47
C MET A 360 4.99 13.20 -21.12
N LEU A 361 5.60 12.30 -20.35
CA LEU A 361 6.07 11.00 -20.84
C LEU A 361 4.91 10.17 -21.41
N GLY A 362 3.79 10.10 -20.69
CA GLY A 362 2.60 9.38 -21.13
C GLY A 362 2.02 9.94 -22.44
N SER A 363 1.90 11.25 -22.54
CA SER A 363 1.45 11.91 -23.78
C SER A 363 2.39 11.63 -24.95
N PHE A 364 3.71 11.57 -24.70
CA PHE A 364 4.71 11.20 -25.71
C PHE A 364 4.52 9.76 -26.20
N VAL A 365 4.45 8.79 -25.29
CA VAL A 365 4.35 7.37 -25.67
C VAL A 365 3.02 7.00 -26.30
N LEU A 366 1.97 7.80 -26.10
CA LEU A 366 0.67 7.64 -26.74
C LEU A 366 0.54 8.41 -28.07
N SER A 367 1.52 9.25 -28.43
CA SER A 367 1.45 10.07 -29.64
C SER A 367 1.62 9.26 -30.91
N SER A 368 1.13 9.82 -32.01
CA SER A 368 1.24 9.21 -33.35
C SER A 368 2.70 8.93 -33.71
N GLY A 369 2.99 7.70 -34.19
CA GLY A 369 4.33 7.22 -34.54
C GLY A 369 5.10 6.59 -33.35
N TYR A 370 4.69 6.84 -32.10
CA TYR A 370 5.35 6.25 -30.91
C TYR A 370 4.49 5.19 -30.22
N TYR A 371 3.18 5.22 -30.40
CA TYR A 371 2.24 4.28 -29.78
C TYR A 371 2.61 2.81 -30.00
N ASP A 372 2.87 2.40 -31.24
CA ASP A 372 3.25 1.02 -31.54
C ASP A 372 4.64 0.66 -31.01
N ALA A 373 5.59 1.60 -31.14
CA ALA A 373 6.99 1.37 -30.77
C ALA A 373 7.20 1.29 -29.25
N TYR A 374 6.41 1.99 -28.45
CA TYR A 374 6.54 2.06 -27.01
C TYR A 374 5.38 1.40 -26.28
N TYR A 375 4.16 1.93 -26.42
CA TYR A 375 3.02 1.47 -25.60
C TYR A 375 2.61 0.04 -25.93
N LEU A 376 2.37 -0.28 -27.21
CA LEU A 376 2.02 -1.66 -27.60
C LEU A 376 3.17 -2.65 -27.33
N LYS A 377 4.42 -2.23 -27.51
CA LYS A 377 5.58 -3.05 -27.15
C LYS A 377 5.59 -3.33 -25.65
N ALA A 378 5.37 -2.33 -24.81
CA ALA A 378 5.30 -2.51 -23.35
C ALA A 378 4.17 -3.46 -22.94
N LEU A 379 2.97 -3.38 -23.57
CA LEU A 379 1.88 -4.34 -23.32
C LEU A 379 2.25 -5.77 -23.70
N ARG A 380 3.01 -5.98 -24.79
CA ARG A 380 3.52 -7.31 -25.17
C ARG A 380 4.53 -7.85 -24.16
N VAL A 381 5.44 -7.00 -23.69
CA VAL A 381 6.41 -7.38 -22.63
C VAL A 381 5.69 -7.68 -21.31
N LYS A 382 4.67 -6.89 -20.92
CA LYS A 382 3.79 -7.18 -19.77
C LYS A 382 3.20 -8.59 -19.85
N ALA A 383 2.69 -8.98 -21.02
CA ALA A 383 2.14 -10.33 -21.22
C ALA A 383 3.20 -11.43 -21.10
N LEU A 384 4.44 -11.18 -21.56
CA LEU A 384 5.55 -12.13 -21.42
C LEU A 384 6.01 -12.25 -19.97
N ILE A 385 6.08 -11.15 -19.21
CA ILE A 385 6.38 -11.18 -17.77
C ILE A 385 5.31 -12.01 -17.04
N LYS A 386 4.02 -11.79 -17.34
CA LYS A 386 2.93 -12.61 -16.76
C LYS A 386 3.15 -14.10 -17.05
N LYS A 387 3.47 -14.44 -18.29
CA LYS A 387 3.72 -15.83 -18.69
C LYS A 387 4.89 -16.46 -17.92
N ALA A 388 5.98 -15.72 -17.69
CA ALA A 388 7.12 -16.20 -16.90
C ALA A 388 6.70 -16.55 -15.46
N PHE A 389 5.85 -15.71 -14.83
CA PHE A 389 5.28 -16.04 -13.53
C PHE A 389 4.33 -17.24 -13.58
N ASP A 390 3.49 -17.38 -14.62
CA ASP A 390 2.59 -18.54 -14.76
C ASP A 390 3.39 -19.85 -14.86
N GLU A 391 4.52 -19.85 -15.58
CA GLU A 391 5.43 -20.99 -15.67
C GLU A 391 6.09 -21.30 -14.32
N ALA A 392 6.44 -20.28 -13.53
CA ALA A 392 6.98 -20.45 -12.19
C ALA A 392 5.91 -21.01 -11.23
N PHE A 393 4.67 -20.48 -11.24
CA PHE A 393 3.58 -20.96 -10.39
C PHE A 393 3.03 -22.34 -10.78
N ALA A 394 3.36 -22.86 -11.96
CA ALA A 394 3.13 -24.28 -12.26
C ALA A 394 4.01 -25.22 -11.40
N LYS A 395 5.08 -24.71 -10.78
CA LYS A 395 6.04 -25.46 -9.95
C LYS A 395 6.01 -25.06 -8.47
N TYR A 396 5.79 -23.79 -8.18
CA TYR A 396 5.90 -23.23 -6.84
C TYR A 396 4.56 -22.72 -6.32
N ASP A 397 4.32 -22.85 -5.02
CA ASP A 397 3.14 -22.32 -4.34
C ASP A 397 3.31 -20.84 -3.99
N VAL A 398 4.54 -20.44 -3.62
CA VAL A 398 4.93 -19.07 -3.25
C VAL A 398 6.31 -18.78 -3.81
N ILE A 399 6.54 -17.55 -4.23
CA ILE A 399 7.86 -17.04 -4.60
C ILE A 399 8.30 -16.06 -3.51
N ILE A 400 9.57 -16.13 -3.10
CA ILE A 400 10.17 -15.28 -2.07
C ILE A 400 11.25 -14.40 -2.69
N GLY A 401 11.31 -13.13 -2.27
CA GLY A 401 12.38 -12.21 -2.64
C GLY A 401 12.48 -11.00 -1.71
N PRO A 402 13.43 -10.09 -1.97
CA PRO A 402 13.47 -8.80 -1.31
C PRO A 402 12.30 -7.92 -1.75
N VAL A 403 11.91 -6.95 -0.91
CA VAL A 403 10.93 -5.93 -1.28
C VAL A 403 11.59 -4.76 -2.01
N ALA A 404 12.76 -4.37 -1.54
CA ALA A 404 13.56 -3.27 -2.09
C ALA A 404 15.05 -3.65 -2.06
N PRO A 405 15.90 -3.03 -2.90
CA PRO A 405 17.32 -3.35 -2.94
C PRO A 405 18.09 -2.93 -1.68
N THR A 406 17.58 -1.96 -0.94
CA THR A 406 18.18 -1.42 0.30
C THR A 406 17.10 -1.23 1.36
N THR A 407 17.52 -0.94 2.59
CA THR A 407 16.63 -0.33 3.60
C THR A 407 16.28 1.10 3.22
N ALA A 408 15.43 1.78 4.00
CA ALA A 408 14.95 3.12 3.69
C ALA A 408 16.12 4.11 3.43
N PRO A 409 16.17 4.78 2.26
CA PRO A 409 17.14 5.83 1.98
C PRO A 409 16.90 7.08 2.84
N LYS A 410 17.89 7.97 2.90
CA LYS A 410 17.74 9.26 3.57
C LYS A 410 16.81 10.20 2.79
N LEU A 411 16.15 11.10 3.52
CA LEU A 411 15.37 12.19 2.94
C LEU A 411 16.24 13.01 1.97
N GLY A 412 15.67 13.40 0.83
CA GLY A 412 16.33 14.16 -0.24
C GLY A 412 17.21 13.32 -1.19
N GLU A 413 17.57 12.09 -0.82
CA GLU A 413 18.50 11.28 -1.60
C GLU A 413 17.91 10.80 -2.93
N SER A 414 16.63 10.50 -2.96
CA SER A 414 15.91 10.02 -4.16
C SER A 414 15.37 11.15 -5.04
N LEU A 415 15.14 12.34 -4.48
CA LEU A 415 14.61 13.49 -5.24
C LEU A 415 15.62 14.04 -6.25
N SER A 416 16.92 13.93 -5.95
CA SER A 416 18.00 14.41 -6.82
C SER A 416 18.24 13.52 -8.05
N ASP A 417 17.84 12.25 -8.00
CA ASP A 417 17.99 11.28 -9.08
C ASP A 417 16.73 10.40 -9.23
N PRO A 418 15.82 10.75 -10.17
CA PRO A 418 14.62 9.96 -10.43
C PRO A 418 14.89 8.51 -10.83
N ILE A 419 16.02 8.21 -11.47
CA ILE A 419 16.39 6.85 -11.86
C ILE A 419 16.65 6.00 -10.61
N LYS A 420 17.32 6.58 -9.61
CA LYS A 420 17.57 5.91 -8.33
C LYS A 420 16.26 5.56 -7.62
N MET A 421 15.28 6.47 -7.64
CA MET A 421 13.94 6.21 -7.11
C MET A 421 13.27 5.05 -7.87
N TYR A 422 13.33 5.04 -9.21
CA TYR A 422 12.73 4.00 -10.03
C TYR A 422 13.35 2.63 -9.84
N LEU A 423 14.68 2.57 -9.62
CA LEU A 423 15.38 1.32 -9.33
C LEU A 423 15.01 0.72 -7.97
N GLY A 424 14.55 1.55 -7.02
CA GLY A 424 14.04 1.11 -5.72
C GLY A 424 12.85 0.16 -5.80
N ASP A 425 12.08 0.19 -6.89
CA ASP A 425 10.86 -0.60 -7.09
C ASP A 425 11.09 -1.88 -7.93
N ILE A 426 12.35 -2.22 -8.25
CA ILE A 426 12.69 -3.29 -9.20
C ILE A 426 12.06 -4.65 -8.86
N TYR A 427 11.91 -4.99 -7.56
CA TYR A 427 11.39 -6.27 -7.12
C TYR A 427 9.87 -6.29 -6.95
N THR A 428 9.22 -5.13 -6.93
CA THR A 428 7.77 -5.02 -6.71
C THR A 428 6.98 -4.84 -7.99
N ILE A 429 7.52 -4.12 -8.97
CA ILE A 429 6.86 -3.73 -10.22
C ILE A 429 6.40 -4.94 -11.05
N SER A 430 7.22 -6.00 -11.17
CA SER A 430 6.89 -7.18 -11.95
C SER A 430 5.62 -7.88 -11.46
N VAL A 431 5.36 -7.84 -10.15
CA VAL A 431 4.17 -8.40 -9.49
C VAL A 431 2.90 -7.64 -9.93
N ASN A 432 2.98 -6.30 -10.05
CA ASN A 432 1.87 -5.48 -10.55
C ASN A 432 1.62 -5.71 -12.04
N LEU A 433 2.68 -5.77 -12.86
CA LEU A 433 2.57 -6.06 -14.28
C LEU A 433 1.91 -7.42 -14.54
N ALA A 434 2.22 -8.41 -13.72
CA ALA A 434 1.60 -9.73 -13.80
C ALA A 434 0.21 -9.83 -13.13
N GLY A 435 -0.25 -8.79 -12.44
CA GLY A 435 -1.55 -8.77 -11.74
C GLY A 435 -1.62 -9.65 -10.48
N LEU A 436 -0.48 -10.12 -9.98
CA LEU A 436 -0.34 -11.08 -8.88
C LEU A 436 -0.50 -10.43 -7.51
N PRO A 437 -0.90 -11.20 -6.47
CA PRO A 437 -0.83 -10.73 -5.09
C PRO A 437 0.60 -10.75 -4.58
N GLY A 438 0.93 -9.83 -3.69
CA GLY A 438 2.21 -9.75 -3.01
C GLY A 438 2.08 -9.25 -1.58
N LEU A 439 2.79 -9.86 -0.65
CA LEU A 439 2.79 -9.49 0.76
C LEU A 439 4.21 -9.14 1.19
N SER A 440 4.36 -8.03 1.90
CA SER A 440 5.58 -7.63 2.60
C SER A 440 5.43 -7.89 4.08
N ILE A 441 6.42 -8.56 4.67
CA ILE A 441 6.50 -8.81 6.11
C ILE A 441 7.91 -8.49 6.60
N PRO A 442 8.11 -7.86 7.76
CA PRO A 442 9.45 -7.61 8.30
C PRO A 442 10.24 -8.90 8.52
N CYS A 443 11.51 -8.96 8.09
CA CYS A 443 12.35 -10.14 8.27
C CYS A 443 13.70 -9.87 8.94
N GLY A 444 14.07 -8.61 9.14
CA GLY A 444 15.33 -8.24 9.78
C GLY A 444 15.42 -6.75 10.08
N ILE A 445 16.53 -6.37 10.68
CA ILE A 445 16.93 -4.98 10.92
C ILE A 445 18.39 -4.89 10.48
N ASP A 446 18.74 -3.85 9.70
CA ASP A 446 20.11 -3.62 9.25
C ASP A 446 21.00 -3.06 10.37
N SER A 447 22.31 -2.91 10.09
CA SER A 447 23.29 -2.35 11.01
C SER A 447 23.01 -0.89 11.41
N LYS A 448 22.16 -0.18 10.68
CA LYS A 448 21.72 1.21 10.96
C LYS A 448 20.45 1.24 11.83
N GLY A 449 19.84 0.10 12.13
CA GLY A 449 18.59 -0.02 12.89
C GLY A 449 17.33 0.14 12.06
N LEU A 450 17.42 0.03 10.72
CA LEU A 450 16.29 0.15 9.80
C LEU A 450 15.70 -1.21 9.42
N PRO A 451 14.37 -1.32 9.25
CA PRO A 451 13.71 -2.58 8.92
C PRO A 451 14.07 -3.11 7.53
N ILE A 452 14.07 -4.43 7.41
CA ILE A 452 14.19 -5.18 6.16
C ILE A 452 12.90 -5.98 5.96
N GLY A 453 12.29 -5.90 4.77
CA GLY A 453 11.10 -6.65 4.40
C GLY A 453 11.38 -7.86 3.52
N LEU A 454 10.70 -8.97 3.82
CA LEU A 454 10.56 -10.15 2.98
C LEU A 454 9.33 -9.97 2.08
N GLN A 455 9.48 -10.15 0.77
CA GLN A 455 8.35 -10.21 -0.16
C GLN A 455 7.95 -11.67 -0.40
N LEU A 456 6.65 -11.94 -0.24
CA LEU A 456 6.00 -13.18 -0.66
C LEU A 456 5.11 -12.85 -1.86
N ILE A 457 5.24 -13.61 -2.95
CA ILE A 457 4.45 -13.45 -4.18
C ILE A 457 3.67 -14.73 -4.40
N GLY A 458 2.36 -14.62 -4.65
CA GLY A 458 1.47 -15.74 -4.93
C GLY A 458 0.94 -15.71 -6.35
N ASP A 459 0.38 -16.83 -6.81
CA ASP A 459 -0.41 -16.85 -8.03
C ASP A 459 -1.72 -16.06 -7.86
N CYS A 460 -2.37 -15.71 -8.96
CA CYS A 460 -3.63 -14.97 -8.94
C CYS A 460 -4.66 -15.63 -8.03
N PHE A 461 -5.23 -14.85 -7.11
CA PHE A 461 -6.23 -15.29 -6.13
C PHE A 461 -5.75 -16.33 -5.11
N HIS A 462 -4.41 -16.47 -4.93
CA HIS A 462 -3.83 -17.33 -3.89
C HIS A 462 -3.36 -16.54 -2.65
N GLU A 463 -4.04 -15.45 -2.29
CA GLU A 463 -3.74 -14.65 -1.10
C GLU A 463 -3.69 -15.49 0.18
N LYS A 464 -4.54 -16.53 0.29
CA LYS A 464 -4.55 -17.45 1.44
C LYS A 464 -3.21 -18.16 1.63
N LYS A 465 -2.54 -18.56 0.55
CA LYS A 465 -1.19 -19.16 0.62
C LYS A 465 -0.15 -18.15 1.11
N LEU A 466 -0.25 -16.89 0.69
CA LEU A 466 0.61 -15.83 1.18
C LEU A 466 0.40 -15.59 2.69
N ILE A 467 -0.85 -15.51 3.13
CA ILE A 467 -1.22 -15.33 4.54
C ILE A 467 -0.72 -16.52 5.38
N GLN A 468 -0.91 -17.75 4.93
CA GLN A 468 -0.43 -18.96 5.63
C GLN A 468 1.09 -18.95 5.76
N THR A 469 1.82 -18.65 4.68
CA THR A 469 3.28 -18.58 4.68
C THR A 469 3.78 -17.46 5.58
N ALA A 470 3.18 -16.26 5.47
CA ALA A 470 3.53 -15.10 6.28
C ALA A 470 3.23 -15.35 7.78
N TYR A 471 2.08 -15.94 8.10
CA TYR A 471 1.70 -16.27 9.47
C TYR A 471 2.67 -17.28 10.09
N THR A 472 3.02 -18.34 9.36
CA THR A 472 4.02 -19.32 9.81
C THR A 472 5.37 -18.62 10.07
N TYR A 473 5.82 -17.79 9.13
CA TYR A 473 7.07 -17.05 9.28
C TYR A 473 7.03 -16.07 10.45
N GLU A 474 5.91 -15.35 10.64
CA GLU A 474 5.73 -14.46 11.78
C GLU A 474 5.87 -15.17 13.12
N LYS A 475 5.33 -16.39 13.26
CA LYS A 475 5.49 -17.21 14.47
C LYS A 475 6.94 -17.67 14.69
N ILE A 476 7.66 -18.00 13.61
CA ILE A 476 9.10 -18.35 13.68
C ILE A 476 9.93 -17.13 14.11
N ARG A 477 9.69 -15.98 13.46
CA ARG A 477 10.44 -14.74 13.73
C ARG A 477 10.20 -14.23 15.16
N GLY A 478 8.98 -14.39 15.67
CA GLY A 478 8.54 -13.80 16.93
C GLY A 478 8.25 -12.29 16.83
N ALA A 479 8.23 -11.61 17.98
CA ALA A 479 7.91 -10.19 18.07
C ALA A 479 8.91 -9.32 17.28
N PHE A 480 8.38 -8.37 16.51
CA PHE A 480 9.14 -7.40 15.75
C PHE A 480 8.70 -5.99 16.17
N GLY A 481 9.64 -5.07 16.30
CA GLY A 481 9.37 -3.69 16.69
C GLY A 481 10.66 -2.97 17.08
N ARG A 482 10.57 -1.66 17.26
CA ARG A 482 11.69 -0.80 17.68
C ARG A 482 12.15 -1.21 19.10
N LYS A 483 13.45 -0.93 19.40
CA LYS A 483 13.98 -1.20 20.75
C LYS A 483 13.22 -0.46 21.87
N GLU A 484 12.69 0.72 21.52
CA GLU A 484 11.89 1.56 22.45
C GLU A 484 10.49 0.99 22.72
N ASP A 485 10.00 0.08 21.87
CA ASP A 485 8.69 -0.56 21.98
C ASP A 485 8.77 -1.96 22.64
N ARG A 486 9.97 -2.45 22.95
CA ARG A 486 10.25 -3.71 23.61
C ARG A 486 10.60 -3.49 25.08
#